data_c28283e324f546f68521d26123603f03
#
_entry.id   c28283e324f546f68521d26123603f03
#
_cell.length_a   1.000
_cell.length_b   1.000
_cell.length_c   1.000
_cell.angle_alpha   90.00
_cell.angle_beta   90.00
_cell.angle_gamma   90.00
#
_symmetry.space_group_name_H-M   'P 1'
#
loop_
_entity.id
_entity.type
_entity.pdbx_description
1 polymer ?
#
loop_
_entity_poly.entity_id
_entity_poly.type
_entity_poly.pdbx_seq_one_letter_code
_entity_poly.pdbx_strand_id
1 'polypeptide(L)'
;MKYLLKHAHLIIDGNREFLDGALAIDGERISDVFVHSNKIKDIADKYEEIDLKGQLVMPGFFDTHTHGIDRMGFDNAGLEQMDKISYEFALDGTTSFLASLSYDLSPEDFDEQLTTLEDYHGKYARFEGIHMEGPFLSKKHLGVGNPDLFLMPDLQMVEDFMKKTSRLKQMTIAYELEGAKEVGKYLHDHDVRVMCGHSDAVYEDLDENVDGFTHLFNAMRPLHHRDITLVNCAFMNRWYCELIADGNHVDRNVLKLVINNIDKDKIILVTDSSTARNLEDGEYEFMSKKCTKKGTKFITHDGHYAGSVVSINDEMKVLRELGVKYTDLLLYSSLNAFRFYGLDKQFGTLEKGKYADLVIMDDELNIKDIYVRGNFIHV
;
A
#
# COMPACT_ATOMS: atom_id res chain seq x y z
N MET A 1 19.34 -17.06 -10.85
CA MET A 1 20.30 -16.23 -11.62
C MET A 1 21.19 -15.48 -10.64
N LYS A 2 22.34 -14.95 -11.08
CA LYS A 2 23.25 -14.17 -10.24
C LYS A 2 23.58 -12.87 -10.95
N TYR A 3 23.15 -11.75 -10.37
CA TYR A 3 23.37 -10.41 -10.92
C TYR A 3 24.22 -9.56 -9.98
N LEU A 4 25.09 -8.74 -10.56
CA LEU A 4 25.86 -7.73 -9.87
C LEU A 4 25.52 -6.36 -10.46
N LEU A 5 24.63 -5.63 -9.77
CA LEU A 5 24.25 -4.28 -10.11
C LEU A 5 25.34 -3.34 -9.59
N LYS A 6 26.06 -2.64 -10.48
CA LYS A 6 27.17 -1.76 -10.13
C LYS A 6 26.93 -0.31 -10.57
N HIS A 7 27.69 0.61 -9.99
CA HIS A 7 27.54 2.05 -10.22
C HIS A 7 26.09 2.52 -9.99
N ALA A 8 25.49 2.07 -8.87
CA ALA A 8 24.12 2.36 -8.48
C ALA A 8 24.06 3.41 -7.38
N HIS A 9 23.07 4.29 -7.46
CA HIS A 9 22.63 5.10 -6.32
C HIS A 9 21.70 4.23 -5.47
N LEU A 10 22.22 3.57 -4.42
CA LEU A 10 21.46 2.66 -3.58
C LEU A 10 20.80 3.41 -2.42
N ILE A 11 19.49 3.35 -2.30
CA ILE A 11 18.77 3.78 -1.10
C ILE A 11 18.56 2.55 -0.23
N ILE A 12 19.37 2.46 0.83
CA ILE A 12 19.46 1.26 1.67
C ILE A 12 18.27 1.14 2.62
N ASP A 13 17.99 2.22 3.34
CA ASP A 13 16.92 2.33 4.32
C ASP A 13 16.54 3.81 4.55
N GLY A 14 15.72 4.10 5.55
CA GLY A 14 15.27 5.46 5.87
C GLY A 14 16.37 6.46 6.30
N ASN A 15 17.63 6.06 6.35
CA ASN A 15 18.74 6.90 6.80
C ASN A 15 20.03 6.76 5.97
N ARG A 16 20.20 5.67 5.22
CA ARG A 16 21.45 5.35 4.50
C ARG A 16 21.22 5.32 2.99
N GLU A 17 22.09 5.99 2.26
CA GLU A 17 22.18 5.90 0.80
C GLU A 17 23.66 5.82 0.37
N PHE A 18 23.94 5.19 -0.77
CA PHE A 18 25.27 5.03 -1.35
C PHE A 18 25.26 5.48 -2.81
N LEU A 19 25.88 6.62 -3.12
CA LEU A 19 25.82 7.25 -4.47
C LEU A 19 26.50 6.46 -5.58
N ASP A 20 27.47 5.60 -5.25
CA ASP A 20 28.20 4.73 -6.19
C ASP A 20 28.37 3.34 -5.57
N GLY A 21 27.28 2.75 -5.17
CA GLY A 21 27.23 1.44 -4.57
C GLY A 21 27.15 0.30 -5.59
N ALA A 22 27.25 -0.92 -5.07
CA ALA A 22 26.91 -2.12 -5.83
C ALA A 22 26.11 -3.10 -4.97
N LEU A 23 25.25 -3.88 -5.64
CA LEU A 23 24.38 -4.85 -4.99
C LEU A 23 24.45 -6.18 -5.76
N ALA A 24 24.75 -7.28 -5.05
CA ALA A 24 24.79 -8.61 -5.60
C ALA A 24 23.53 -9.40 -5.27
N ILE A 25 22.93 -10.06 -6.27
CA ILE A 25 21.75 -10.90 -6.16
C ILE A 25 22.15 -12.34 -6.45
N ASP A 26 21.80 -13.28 -5.57
CA ASP A 26 21.97 -14.71 -5.79
C ASP A 26 20.64 -15.44 -5.55
N GLY A 27 20.04 -15.96 -6.62
CA GLY A 27 18.69 -16.49 -6.57
C GLY A 27 17.68 -15.40 -6.20
N GLU A 28 16.91 -15.64 -5.17
CA GLU A 28 15.84 -14.72 -4.73
C GLU A 28 16.31 -13.63 -3.74
N ARG A 29 17.61 -13.63 -3.37
CA ARG A 29 18.06 -12.81 -2.24
C ARG A 29 19.23 -11.90 -2.59
N ILE A 30 19.32 -10.80 -1.88
CA ILE A 30 20.49 -9.94 -1.84
C ILE A 30 21.62 -10.72 -1.15
N SER A 31 22.64 -11.07 -1.89
CA SER A 31 23.80 -11.82 -1.36
C SER A 31 24.86 -10.92 -0.74
N ASP A 32 25.01 -9.70 -1.27
CA ASP A 32 25.92 -8.69 -0.70
C ASP A 32 25.55 -7.26 -1.13
N VAL A 33 26.00 -6.27 -0.34
CA VAL A 33 25.84 -4.84 -0.62
C VAL A 33 27.15 -4.13 -0.38
N PHE A 34 27.61 -3.35 -1.36
CA PHE A 34 28.88 -2.66 -1.33
C PHE A 34 28.69 -1.15 -1.34
N VAL A 35 29.34 -0.46 -0.40
CA VAL A 35 29.32 1.01 -0.29
C VAL A 35 29.89 1.69 -1.52
N HIS A 36 30.87 1.04 -2.19
CA HIS A 36 31.50 1.52 -3.40
C HIS A 36 31.67 0.40 -4.44
N SER A 37 31.37 0.69 -5.69
CA SER A 37 31.45 -0.26 -6.80
C SER A 37 32.86 -0.80 -7.05
N ASN A 38 33.93 -0.12 -6.60
CA ASN A 38 35.29 -0.58 -6.75
C ASN A 38 35.68 -1.72 -5.78
N LYS A 39 34.83 -2.11 -4.83
CA LYS A 39 35.06 -3.17 -3.86
C LYS A 39 34.59 -4.56 -4.31
N ILE A 40 34.10 -4.70 -5.53
CA ILE A 40 33.47 -5.93 -6.06
C ILE A 40 34.45 -6.90 -6.73
N LYS A 41 35.74 -6.55 -6.85
CA LYS A 41 36.75 -7.28 -7.65
C LYS A 41 36.85 -8.80 -7.38
N ASP A 42 36.60 -9.20 -6.14
CA ASP A 42 36.74 -10.60 -5.73
C ASP A 42 35.53 -11.49 -6.06
N ILE A 43 34.44 -10.89 -6.49
CA ILE A 43 33.17 -11.60 -6.75
C ILE A 43 32.68 -11.42 -8.20
N ALA A 44 33.14 -10.42 -8.92
CA ALA A 44 32.63 -10.03 -10.24
C ALA A 44 32.52 -11.22 -11.23
N ASP A 45 33.54 -12.08 -11.31
CA ASP A 45 33.56 -13.23 -12.20
C ASP A 45 32.46 -14.29 -11.95
N LYS A 46 31.72 -14.17 -10.83
CA LYS A 46 30.66 -15.11 -10.43
C LYS A 46 29.25 -14.64 -10.80
N TYR A 47 29.11 -13.39 -11.26
CA TYR A 47 27.86 -12.72 -11.50
C TYR A 47 27.81 -12.17 -12.92
N GLU A 48 26.59 -12.05 -13.44
CA GLU A 48 26.29 -11.20 -14.60
C GLU A 48 26.34 -9.75 -14.17
N GLU A 49 27.29 -8.98 -14.70
CA GLU A 49 27.45 -7.57 -14.34
C GLU A 49 26.51 -6.68 -15.12
N ILE A 50 25.78 -5.81 -14.41
CA ILE A 50 24.90 -4.79 -14.97
C ILE A 50 25.36 -3.43 -14.45
N ASP A 51 25.77 -2.56 -15.37
CA ASP A 51 26.20 -1.19 -15.06
C ASP A 51 25.00 -0.25 -15.08
N LEU A 52 24.58 0.20 -13.91
CA LEU A 52 23.40 1.06 -13.73
C LEU A 52 23.69 2.55 -14.00
N LYS A 53 24.95 2.95 -14.19
CA LYS A 53 25.35 4.32 -14.58
C LYS A 53 24.77 5.43 -13.67
N GLY A 54 24.67 5.15 -12.39
CA GLY A 54 24.14 6.09 -11.38
C GLY A 54 22.62 6.02 -11.16
N GLN A 55 21.92 5.09 -11.83
CA GLN A 55 20.49 4.92 -11.58
C GLN A 55 20.18 4.61 -10.11
N LEU A 56 19.02 5.09 -9.67
CA LEU A 56 18.50 4.88 -8.32
C LEU A 56 18.02 3.43 -8.17
N VAL A 57 18.36 2.79 -7.06
CA VAL A 57 17.85 1.46 -6.67
C VAL A 57 17.20 1.57 -5.30
N MET A 58 15.95 1.16 -5.21
CA MET A 58 15.17 1.12 -3.98
C MET A 58 14.57 -0.29 -3.78
N PRO A 59 14.22 -0.67 -2.53
CA PRO A 59 13.33 -1.80 -2.30
C PRO A 59 12.02 -1.61 -3.03
N GLY A 60 11.40 -2.72 -3.45
CA GLY A 60 10.06 -2.70 -4.03
C GLY A 60 9.01 -2.16 -3.06
N PHE A 61 7.93 -1.59 -3.61
CA PHE A 61 6.87 -0.93 -2.84
C PHE A 61 5.89 -1.95 -2.27
N PHE A 62 5.21 -1.56 -1.19
CA PHE A 62 4.14 -2.34 -0.58
C PHE A 62 2.86 -1.51 -0.49
N ASP A 63 1.88 -1.83 -1.32
CA ASP A 63 0.56 -1.21 -1.32
C ASP A 63 -0.39 -1.99 -0.41
N THR A 64 -0.76 -1.40 0.71
CA THR A 64 -1.60 -2.07 1.73
C THR A 64 -3.09 -1.79 1.57
N HIS A 65 -3.46 -0.92 0.62
CA HIS A 65 -4.84 -0.56 0.34
C HIS A 65 -5.04 -0.31 -1.16
N THR A 66 -5.60 -1.27 -1.86
CA THR A 66 -5.87 -1.20 -3.31
C THR A 66 -7.00 -2.16 -3.71
N HIS A 67 -7.94 -1.72 -4.57
CA HIS A 67 -9.09 -2.51 -5.01
C HIS A 67 -8.90 -3.19 -6.36
N GLY A 68 -7.90 -2.81 -7.12
CA GLY A 68 -7.61 -3.43 -8.40
C GLY A 68 -6.97 -2.51 -9.43
N ILE A 69 -6.96 -2.95 -10.70
CA ILE A 69 -6.32 -2.28 -11.83
C ILE A 69 -6.88 -2.84 -13.14
N ASP A 70 -6.92 -2.03 -14.20
CA ASP A 70 -7.22 -2.45 -15.58
C ASP A 70 -8.49 -3.31 -15.71
N ARG A 71 -9.61 -2.82 -15.15
CA ARG A 71 -10.94 -3.48 -15.07
C ARG A 71 -10.96 -4.75 -14.20
N MET A 72 -9.87 -5.14 -13.57
CA MET A 72 -9.79 -6.30 -12.68
C MET A 72 -9.84 -5.83 -11.23
N GLY A 73 -10.82 -6.29 -10.48
CA GLY A 73 -11.00 -6.01 -9.05
C GLY A 73 -10.85 -7.26 -8.20
N PHE A 74 -10.36 -7.10 -7.00
CA PHE A 74 -10.17 -8.23 -6.09
C PHE A 74 -11.48 -8.88 -5.65
N ASP A 75 -12.60 -8.18 -5.76
CA ASP A 75 -13.92 -8.70 -5.39
C ASP A 75 -14.40 -9.86 -6.29
N ASN A 76 -13.85 -10.00 -7.49
CA ASN A 76 -14.28 -11.01 -8.46
C ASN A 76 -13.16 -11.56 -9.34
N ALA A 77 -11.90 -11.31 -9.00
CA ALA A 77 -10.77 -11.79 -9.76
C ALA A 77 -10.53 -13.29 -9.53
N GLY A 78 -10.64 -14.09 -10.58
CA GLY A 78 -10.15 -15.47 -10.56
C GLY A 78 -8.62 -15.53 -10.61
N LEU A 79 -8.01 -16.71 -10.40
CA LEU A 79 -6.56 -16.90 -10.29
C LEU A 79 -5.77 -16.31 -11.47
N GLU A 80 -6.27 -16.44 -12.71
CA GLU A 80 -5.62 -15.86 -13.90
C GLU A 80 -5.63 -14.33 -13.87
N GLN A 81 -6.73 -13.72 -13.39
CA GLN A 81 -6.82 -12.27 -13.24
C GLN A 81 -5.92 -11.79 -12.10
N MET A 82 -5.84 -12.53 -11.00
CA MET A 82 -4.91 -12.26 -9.90
C MET A 82 -3.44 -12.24 -10.38
N ASP A 83 -3.06 -13.18 -11.27
CA ASP A 83 -1.73 -13.17 -11.90
C ASP A 83 -1.49 -11.92 -12.74
N LYS A 84 -2.51 -11.47 -13.51
CA LYS A 84 -2.42 -10.23 -14.29
C LYS A 84 -2.32 -8.99 -13.40
N ILE A 85 -3.15 -8.89 -12.36
CA ILE A 85 -3.09 -7.80 -11.38
C ILE A 85 -1.69 -7.75 -10.75
N SER A 86 -1.16 -8.91 -10.30
CA SER A 86 0.17 -8.97 -9.70
C SER A 86 1.30 -8.59 -10.66
N TYR A 87 1.12 -8.85 -11.97
CA TYR A 87 2.04 -8.42 -13.01
C TYR A 87 2.00 -6.91 -13.23
N GLU A 88 0.81 -6.34 -13.39
CA GLU A 88 0.62 -4.88 -13.56
C GLU A 88 1.15 -4.10 -12.36
N PHE A 89 0.92 -4.57 -11.14
CA PHE A 89 1.48 -3.97 -9.93
C PHE A 89 3.01 -4.04 -9.92
N ALA A 90 3.57 -5.19 -10.34
CA ALA A 90 5.03 -5.31 -10.44
C ALA A 90 5.61 -4.30 -11.43
N LEU A 91 4.97 -4.05 -12.60
CA LEU A 91 5.42 -3.05 -13.57
C LEU A 91 5.44 -1.63 -13.01
N ASP A 92 4.63 -1.33 -12.00
CA ASP A 92 4.61 -0.04 -11.29
C ASP A 92 5.57 0.03 -10.09
N GLY A 93 6.36 -1.03 -9.87
CA GLY A 93 7.28 -1.13 -8.74
C GLY A 93 6.67 -1.63 -7.44
N THR A 94 5.36 -1.90 -7.41
CA THR A 94 4.68 -2.52 -6.27
C THR A 94 4.98 -4.01 -6.26
N THR A 95 5.84 -4.45 -5.35
CA THR A 95 6.29 -5.85 -5.27
C THR A 95 5.53 -6.66 -4.23
N SER A 96 4.78 -5.99 -3.37
CA SER A 96 3.87 -6.59 -2.37
C SER A 96 2.57 -5.79 -2.28
N PHE A 97 1.45 -6.47 -2.04
CA PHE A 97 0.15 -5.81 -1.88
C PHE A 97 -0.79 -6.60 -0.96
N LEU A 98 -1.74 -5.88 -0.33
CA LEU A 98 -2.95 -6.47 0.22
C LEU A 98 -4.09 -6.28 -0.80
N ALA A 99 -4.93 -7.30 -0.98
CA ALA A 99 -6.15 -7.18 -1.75
C ALA A 99 -7.25 -6.55 -0.89
N SER A 100 -7.69 -5.34 -1.22
CA SER A 100 -8.80 -4.70 -0.53
C SER A 100 -10.11 -5.24 -1.09
N LEU A 101 -10.87 -5.94 -0.24
CA LEU A 101 -12.21 -6.40 -0.56
C LEU A 101 -13.23 -5.38 -0.10
N SER A 102 -14.20 -5.13 -0.96
CA SER A 102 -15.37 -4.32 -0.63
C SER A 102 -16.47 -5.18 -0.01
N TYR A 103 -17.44 -4.53 0.58
CA TYR A 103 -18.53 -5.15 1.33
C TYR A 103 -19.83 -5.28 0.51
N ASP A 104 -19.81 -5.03 -0.79
CA ASP A 104 -21.01 -5.05 -1.66
C ASP A 104 -21.17 -6.35 -2.46
N LEU A 105 -20.42 -7.38 -2.08
CA LEU A 105 -20.58 -8.74 -2.60
C LEU A 105 -21.76 -9.48 -1.94
N SER A 106 -22.42 -10.36 -2.71
CA SER A 106 -23.31 -11.34 -2.09
C SER A 106 -22.52 -12.28 -1.16
N PRO A 107 -23.17 -12.90 -0.14
CA PRO A 107 -22.45 -13.85 0.73
C PRO A 107 -21.82 -15.01 -0.04
N GLU A 108 -22.49 -15.49 -1.11
CA GLU A 108 -21.99 -16.56 -1.96
C GLU A 108 -20.75 -16.12 -2.76
N ASP A 109 -20.80 -14.96 -3.40
CA ASP A 109 -19.67 -14.41 -4.17
C ASP A 109 -18.49 -14.11 -3.26
N PHE A 110 -18.77 -13.59 -2.06
CA PHE A 110 -17.74 -13.32 -1.05
C PHE A 110 -17.01 -14.61 -0.61
N ASP A 111 -17.74 -15.69 -0.34
CA ASP A 111 -17.15 -16.98 0.05
C ASP A 111 -16.33 -17.61 -1.08
N GLU A 112 -16.80 -17.49 -2.35
CA GLU A 112 -16.04 -17.93 -3.52
C GLU A 112 -14.74 -17.14 -3.66
N GLN A 113 -14.80 -15.82 -3.47
CA GLN A 113 -13.62 -14.95 -3.55
C GLN A 113 -12.61 -15.23 -2.45
N LEU A 114 -13.06 -15.47 -1.22
CA LEU A 114 -12.16 -15.87 -0.13
C LEU A 114 -11.43 -17.18 -0.45
N THR A 115 -12.12 -18.16 -1.03
CA THR A 115 -11.51 -19.42 -1.46
C THR A 115 -10.45 -19.17 -2.53
N THR A 116 -10.74 -18.33 -3.51
CA THR A 116 -9.79 -17.95 -4.58
C THR A 116 -8.55 -17.29 -4.00
N LEU A 117 -8.71 -16.36 -3.06
CA LEU A 117 -7.59 -15.64 -2.44
C LEU A 117 -6.78 -16.53 -1.47
N GLU A 118 -7.41 -17.50 -0.78
CA GLU A 118 -6.70 -18.45 0.09
C GLU A 118 -5.71 -19.30 -0.72
N ASP A 119 -6.11 -19.76 -1.91
CA ASP A 119 -5.31 -20.60 -2.80
C ASP A 119 -4.28 -19.81 -3.62
N TYR A 120 -4.38 -18.46 -3.65
CA TYR A 120 -3.46 -17.64 -4.42
C TYR A 120 -2.12 -17.43 -3.71
N HIS A 121 -1.02 -17.68 -4.42
CA HIS A 121 0.34 -17.57 -3.87
C HIS A 121 1.20 -16.45 -4.48
N GLY A 122 0.66 -15.69 -5.44
CA GLY A 122 1.35 -14.60 -6.12
C GLY A 122 2.42 -15.07 -7.10
N LYS A 123 2.29 -14.70 -8.35
CA LYS A 123 3.24 -15.06 -9.41
C LYS A 123 4.31 -13.99 -9.64
N TYR A 124 3.90 -12.72 -9.59
CA TYR A 124 4.75 -11.55 -9.76
C TYR A 124 4.81 -10.76 -8.44
N ALA A 125 4.11 -9.63 -8.32
CA ALA A 125 3.97 -8.98 -7.00
C ALA A 125 3.39 -9.97 -5.98
N ARG A 126 3.88 -9.92 -4.74
CA ARG A 126 3.45 -10.81 -3.66
C ARG A 126 2.07 -10.41 -3.16
N PHE A 127 1.19 -11.38 -3.08
CA PHE A 127 -0.05 -11.23 -2.32
C PHE A 127 0.24 -11.54 -0.85
N GLU A 128 0.24 -10.52 -0.01
CA GLU A 128 0.56 -10.67 1.42
C GLU A 128 -0.68 -10.97 2.26
N GLY A 129 -1.87 -10.69 1.74
CA GLY A 129 -3.14 -11.00 2.40
C GLY A 129 -4.27 -10.06 2.01
N ILE A 130 -5.34 -10.11 2.80
CA ILE A 130 -6.59 -9.39 2.57
C ILE A 130 -6.66 -8.18 3.49
N HIS A 131 -7.05 -7.04 2.93
CA HIS A 131 -7.60 -5.91 3.65
C HIS A 131 -9.13 -5.89 3.47
N MET A 132 -9.89 -5.89 4.57
CA MET A 132 -11.33 -5.67 4.54
C MET A 132 -11.63 -4.19 4.80
N GLU A 133 -12.13 -3.49 3.79
CA GLU A 133 -12.62 -2.13 3.97
C GLU A 133 -14.11 -2.13 4.32
N GLY A 134 -14.41 -2.20 5.61
CA GLY A 134 -15.76 -2.39 6.13
C GLY A 134 -16.10 -3.87 6.35
N PRO A 135 -17.40 -4.23 6.47
CA PRO A 135 -18.63 -3.41 6.29
C PRO A 135 -19.00 -2.48 7.46
N PHE A 136 -18.23 -2.46 8.54
CA PHE A 136 -18.51 -1.71 9.76
C PHE A 136 -18.09 -0.25 9.63
N LEU A 137 -18.77 0.48 8.72
CA LEU A 137 -18.46 1.85 8.34
C LEU A 137 -19.56 2.82 8.74
N SER A 138 -19.19 4.08 8.96
CA SER A 138 -20.13 5.13 9.38
C SER A 138 -21.00 5.64 8.25
N LYS A 139 -22.31 5.62 8.44
CA LYS A 139 -23.26 6.23 7.49
C LYS A 139 -23.11 7.75 7.34
N LYS A 140 -22.27 8.39 8.15
CA LYS A 140 -21.94 9.81 8.02
C LYS A 140 -20.77 10.07 7.07
N HIS A 141 -19.94 9.07 6.80
CA HIS A 141 -18.69 9.16 6.02
C HIS A 141 -18.62 8.09 4.93
N LEU A 142 -19.61 8.11 4.04
CA LEU A 142 -19.85 7.07 3.02
C LEU A 142 -18.72 6.94 1.99
N GLY A 143 -18.03 8.05 1.66
CA GLY A 143 -17.22 8.04 0.44
C GLY A 143 -18.08 7.71 -0.78
N VAL A 144 -17.71 6.68 -1.52
CA VAL A 144 -18.51 6.12 -2.64
C VAL A 144 -19.45 5.00 -2.21
N GLY A 145 -19.39 4.58 -0.94
CA GLY A 145 -20.14 3.43 -0.42
C GLY A 145 -21.65 3.57 -0.49
N ASN A 146 -22.33 2.43 -0.52
CA ASN A 146 -23.77 2.32 -0.38
C ASN A 146 -24.14 2.18 1.10
N PRO A 147 -24.87 3.15 1.71
CA PRO A 147 -25.19 3.13 3.15
C PRO A 147 -26.07 1.95 3.58
N ASP A 148 -26.78 1.31 2.64
CA ASP A 148 -27.63 0.15 2.95
C ASP A 148 -26.82 -1.12 3.23
N LEU A 149 -25.56 -1.14 2.80
CA LEU A 149 -24.61 -2.25 3.00
C LEU A 149 -23.75 -2.05 4.25
N PHE A 150 -23.77 -0.88 4.89
CA PHE A 150 -23.01 -0.62 6.10
C PHE A 150 -23.71 -1.25 7.30
N LEU A 151 -22.95 -2.12 7.97
CA LEU A 151 -23.43 -2.92 9.12
C LEU A 151 -22.90 -2.34 10.43
N MET A 152 -23.56 -2.68 11.52
CA MET A 152 -22.99 -2.49 12.85
C MET A 152 -21.93 -3.55 13.11
N PRO A 153 -20.83 -3.21 13.83
CA PRO A 153 -19.82 -4.19 14.21
C PRO A 153 -20.42 -5.42 14.89
N ASP A 154 -20.09 -6.59 14.35
CA ASP A 154 -20.59 -7.89 14.80
C ASP A 154 -19.43 -8.86 14.94
N LEU A 155 -19.10 -9.22 16.18
CA LEU A 155 -18.00 -10.13 16.49
C LEU A 155 -18.21 -11.50 15.87
N GLN A 156 -19.44 -12.05 15.89
CA GLN A 156 -19.71 -13.36 15.32
C GLN A 156 -19.47 -13.40 13.81
N MET A 157 -19.81 -12.32 13.11
CA MET A 157 -19.53 -12.17 11.68
C MET A 157 -18.01 -12.21 11.41
N VAL A 158 -17.21 -11.52 12.22
CA VAL A 158 -15.75 -11.51 12.08
C VAL A 158 -15.14 -12.88 12.40
N GLU A 159 -15.61 -13.54 13.46
CA GLU A 159 -15.19 -14.91 13.80
C GLU A 159 -15.49 -15.89 12.67
N ASP A 160 -16.67 -15.79 12.06
CA ASP A 160 -17.06 -16.67 10.97
C ASP A 160 -16.28 -16.38 9.69
N PHE A 161 -15.95 -15.12 9.44
CA PHE A 161 -15.06 -14.73 8.36
C PHE A 161 -13.64 -15.29 8.57
N MET A 162 -13.05 -15.12 9.75
CA MET A 162 -11.70 -15.62 10.05
C MET A 162 -11.59 -17.15 10.10
N LYS A 163 -12.70 -17.88 10.23
CA LYS A 163 -12.72 -19.34 10.04
C LYS A 163 -12.59 -19.73 8.56
N LYS A 164 -12.98 -18.86 7.63
CA LYS A 164 -12.97 -19.13 6.18
C LYS A 164 -11.63 -18.80 5.52
N THR A 165 -10.85 -17.88 6.09
CA THR A 165 -9.55 -17.49 5.55
C THR A 165 -8.52 -17.24 6.64
N SER A 166 -7.29 -17.64 6.37
CA SER A 166 -6.10 -17.29 7.17
C SER A 166 -5.41 -16.01 6.70
N ARG A 167 -5.94 -15.39 5.64
CA ARG A 167 -5.28 -14.31 4.90
C ARG A 167 -5.66 -12.91 5.36
N LEU A 168 -6.63 -12.74 6.28
CA LEU A 168 -6.97 -11.41 6.78
C LEU A 168 -5.77 -10.78 7.49
N LYS A 169 -5.35 -9.60 7.04
CA LYS A 169 -4.22 -8.84 7.59
C LYS A 169 -4.61 -7.49 8.14
N GLN A 170 -5.68 -6.91 7.61
CA GLN A 170 -6.16 -5.59 7.99
C GLN A 170 -7.67 -5.50 7.87
N MET A 171 -8.29 -4.74 8.78
CA MET A 171 -9.69 -4.37 8.68
C MET A 171 -9.89 -2.89 8.99
N THR A 172 -10.62 -2.19 8.13
CA THR A 172 -11.04 -0.80 8.35
C THR A 172 -12.40 -0.78 9.02
N ILE A 173 -12.49 -0.08 10.16
CA ILE A 173 -13.69 -0.01 11.01
C ILE A 173 -13.96 1.43 11.43
N ALA A 174 -15.23 1.86 11.41
CA ALA A 174 -15.67 3.09 12.07
C ALA A 174 -15.75 2.86 13.59
N TYR A 175 -14.76 3.38 14.30
CA TYR A 175 -14.50 2.98 15.68
C TYR A 175 -15.43 3.62 16.72
N GLU A 176 -16.25 4.60 16.32
CA GLU A 176 -17.33 5.17 17.11
C GLU A 176 -18.58 4.28 17.18
N LEU A 177 -18.68 3.24 16.34
CA LEU A 177 -19.85 2.36 16.30
C LEU A 177 -19.89 1.41 17.51
N GLU A 178 -21.09 1.15 18.01
CA GLU A 178 -21.30 0.17 19.08
C GLU A 178 -20.78 -1.23 18.62
N GLY A 179 -20.01 -1.91 19.46
CA GLY A 179 -19.35 -3.19 19.15
C GLY A 179 -17.98 -3.06 18.51
N ALA A 180 -17.57 -1.88 18.01
CA ALA A 180 -16.27 -1.71 17.33
C ALA A 180 -15.07 -2.06 18.21
N LYS A 181 -15.10 -1.68 19.49
CA LYS A 181 -14.02 -2.00 20.44
C LYS A 181 -13.87 -3.50 20.70
N GLU A 182 -14.97 -4.24 20.75
CA GLU A 182 -14.98 -5.70 20.93
C GLU A 182 -14.38 -6.40 19.69
N VAL A 183 -14.84 -5.99 18.50
CA VAL A 183 -14.31 -6.47 17.22
C VAL A 183 -12.82 -6.10 17.08
N GLY A 184 -12.45 -4.85 17.36
CA GLY A 184 -11.06 -4.39 17.28
C GLY A 184 -10.14 -5.18 18.19
N LYS A 185 -10.56 -5.43 19.44
CA LYS A 185 -9.79 -6.27 20.36
C LYS A 185 -9.61 -7.71 19.83
N TYR A 186 -10.67 -8.30 19.30
CA TYR A 186 -10.60 -9.66 18.75
C TYR A 186 -9.62 -9.75 17.57
N LEU A 187 -9.70 -8.80 16.63
CA LEU A 187 -8.79 -8.70 15.49
C LEU A 187 -7.33 -8.53 15.94
N HIS A 188 -7.10 -7.60 16.88
CA HIS A 188 -5.76 -7.34 17.42
C HIS A 188 -5.17 -8.58 18.12
N ASP A 189 -5.98 -9.31 18.91
CA ASP A 189 -5.58 -10.55 19.57
C ASP A 189 -5.23 -11.68 18.58
N HIS A 190 -5.62 -11.53 17.29
CA HIS A 190 -5.35 -12.48 16.20
C HIS A 190 -4.37 -11.94 15.15
N ASP A 191 -3.53 -10.95 15.51
CA ASP A 191 -2.51 -10.34 14.63
C ASP A 191 -3.08 -9.70 13.34
N VAL A 192 -4.35 -9.26 13.36
CA VAL A 192 -4.97 -8.46 12.30
C VAL A 192 -4.91 -6.99 12.66
N ARG A 193 -4.44 -6.15 11.73
CA ARG A 193 -4.34 -4.71 11.92
C ARG A 193 -5.71 -4.04 11.89
N VAL A 194 -5.96 -3.19 12.88
CA VAL A 194 -7.22 -2.44 13.02
C VAL A 194 -6.99 -0.99 12.60
N MET A 195 -7.58 -0.61 11.48
CA MET A 195 -7.51 0.75 10.96
C MET A 195 -8.85 1.46 11.18
N CYS A 196 -8.80 2.69 11.68
CA CYS A 196 -10.00 3.51 11.80
C CYS A 196 -10.15 4.39 10.56
N GLY A 197 -11.25 4.20 9.83
CA GLY A 197 -11.57 4.94 8.60
C GLY A 197 -13.05 4.88 8.29
N HIS A 198 -13.53 5.68 7.33
CA HIS A 198 -14.95 5.88 7.07
C HIS A 198 -15.74 6.13 8.37
N SER A 199 -15.24 7.06 9.19
CA SER A 199 -15.55 7.12 10.61
C SER A 199 -15.81 8.55 11.08
N ASP A 200 -16.78 8.71 11.97
CA ASP A 200 -17.06 9.96 12.68
C ASP A 200 -16.34 10.02 14.05
N ALA A 201 -15.44 9.05 14.31
CA ALA A 201 -14.74 8.89 15.58
C ALA A 201 -13.95 10.14 15.99
N VAL A 202 -13.80 10.29 17.28
CA VAL A 202 -12.95 11.26 17.96
C VAL A 202 -11.96 10.50 18.87
N TYR A 203 -11.01 11.22 19.46
CA TYR A 203 -9.97 10.63 20.32
C TYR A 203 -10.52 9.72 21.43
N GLU A 204 -11.64 10.08 22.02
CA GLU A 204 -12.27 9.37 23.14
C GLU A 204 -12.88 8.02 22.72
N ASP A 205 -13.13 7.84 21.43
CA ASP A 205 -13.62 6.56 20.88
C ASP A 205 -12.50 5.54 20.75
N LEU A 206 -11.25 5.98 20.55
CA LEU A 206 -10.09 5.13 20.30
C LEU A 206 -9.60 4.43 21.57
N ASP A 207 -9.03 3.25 21.38
CA ASP A 207 -8.32 2.48 22.43
C ASP A 207 -6.97 1.95 21.92
N GLU A 208 -6.33 1.07 22.68
CA GLU A 208 -5.03 0.50 22.36
C GLU A 208 -5.04 -0.48 21.19
N ASN A 209 -6.20 -0.94 20.76
CA ASN A 209 -6.34 -1.90 19.66
C ASN A 209 -6.34 -1.22 18.28
N VAL A 210 -6.49 0.11 18.20
CA VAL A 210 -6.39 0.83 16.93
C VAL A 210 -4.92 1.02 16.57
N ASP A 211 -4.50 0.48 15.42
CA ASP A 211 -3.14 0.56 14.90
C ASP A 211 -2.90 1.82 14.04
N GLY A 212 -3.92 2.31 13.33
CA GLY A 212 -3.76 3.44 12.42
C GLY A 212 -5.06 3.99 11.84
N PHE A 213 -4.91 4.88 10.85
CA PHE A 213 -6.01 5.55 10.15
C PHE A 213 -5.95 5.25 8.65
N THR A 214 -7.07 4.76 8.10
CA THR A 214 -7.23 4.48 6.68
C THR A 214 -7.29 5.79 5.90
N HIS A 215 -6.58 5.89 4.77
CA HIS A 215 -6.55 7.01 3.82
C HIS A 215 -6.84 8.38 4.46
N LEU A 216 -5.94 8.81 5.35
CA LEU A 216 -6.03 10.00 6.19
C LEU A 216 -6.65 11.21 5.43
N PHE A 217 -7.57 11.92 6.04
CA PHE A 217 -8.44 13.01 5.55
C PHE A 217 -9.67 12.55 4.75
N ASN A 218 -9.66 11.36 4.13
CA ASN A 218 -10.76 10.91 3.30
C ASN A 218 -11.81 10.20 4.15
N ALA A 219 -13.08 10.45 3.86
CA ALA A 219 -14.22 9.85 4.57
C ALA A 219 -14.10 9.86 6.12
N MET A 220 -13.69 11.00 6.69
CA MET A 220 -13.59 11.21 8.14
C MET A 220 -13.83 12.67 8.51
N ARG A 221 -14.00 12.94 9.81
CA ARG A 221 -14.15 14.33 10.30
C ARG A 221 -12.88 15.13 10.01
N PRO A 222 -13.01 16.37 9.50
CA PRO A 222 -11.85 17.23 9.26
C PRO A 222 -11.15 17.63 10.55
N LEU A 223 -9.89 18.09 10.44
CA LEU A 223 -9.16 18.68 11.56
C LEU A 223 -9.96 19.78 12.24
N HIS A 224 -10.09 19.70 13.56
CA HIS A 224 -10.84 20.66 14.35
C HIS A 224 -10.04 21.14 15.57
N HIS A 225 -10.24 22.40 15.98
CA HIS A 225 -9.42 23.04 17.02
C HIS A 225 -9.96 22.84 18.45
N ARG A 226 -11.13 22.25 18.63
CA ARG A 226 -11.74 21.94 19.93
C ARG A 226 -12.10 20.47 20.09
N ASP A 227 -12.48 19.80 19.01
CA ASP A 227 -12.76 18.37 19.00
C ASP A 227 -11.53 17.62 18.45
N ILE A 228 -11.05 16.63 19.14
CA ILE A 228 -9.88 15.88 18.70
C ILE A 228 -10.33 14.77 17.75
N THR A 229 -10.37 15.08 16.46
CA THR A 229 -10.75 14.14 15.38
C THR A 229 -9.62 13.18 15.03
N LEU A 230 -9.86 12.19 14.18
CA LEU A 230 -8.82 11.27 13.69
C LEU A 230 -7.66 12.03 13.05
N VAL A 231 -7.96 13.08 12.27
CA VAL A 231 -6.93 13.94 11.68
C VAL A 231 -6.06 14.62 12.75
N ASN A 232 -6.65 15.06 13.86
CA ASN A 232 -5.85 15.59 14.98
C ASN A 232 -5.00 14.49 15.61
N CYS A 233 -5.55 13.27 15.78
CA CYS A 233 -4.85 12.13 16.34
C CYS A 233 -3.62 11.74 15.50
N ALA A 234 -3.69 11.83 14.17
CA ALA A 234 -2.55 11.58 13.29
C ALA A 234 -1.32 12.41 13.65
N PHE A 235 -1.50 13.69 14.00
CA PHE A 235 -0.42 14.59 14.42
C PHE A 235 0.11 14.32 15.83
N MET A 236 -0.45 13.38 16.59
CA MET A 236 0.09 12.92 17.87
C MET A 236 1.22 11.88 17.71
N ASN A 237 1.49 11.42 16.49
CA ASN A 237 2.58 10.50 16.15
C ASN A 237 2.53 9.13 16.87
N ARG A 238 1.34 8.72 17.32
CA ARG A 238 1.12 7.42 17.96
C ARG A 238 0.73 6.34 16.95
N TRP A 239 -0.17 6.67 16.03
CA TRP A 239 -0.78 5.77 15.07
C TRP A 239 -0.12 5.85 13.70
N TYR A 240 -0.21 4.76 12.94
CA TYR A 240 0.15 4.80 11.52
C TYR A 240 -0.93 5.54 10.72
N CYS A 241 -0.54 6.12 9.61
CA CYS A 241 -1.43 6.89 8.75
C CYS A 241 -1.24 6.42 7.32
N GLU A 242 -2.26 5.77 6.75
CA GLU A 242 -2.32 5.57 5.30
C GLU A 242 -2.57 6.92 4.63
N LEU A 243 -1.88 7.19 3.54
CA LEU A 243 -1.92 8.47 2.84
C LEU A 243 -1.96 8.24 1.33
N ILE A 244 -3.00 8.76 0.68
CA ILE A 244 -3.08 8.85 -0.79
C ILE A 244 -2.42 10.18 -1.19
N ALA A 245 -1.17 10.11 -1.67
CA ALA A 245 -0.36 11.31 -1.92
C ALA A 245 -0.37 11.78 -3.38
N ASP A 246 -1.49 11.56 -4.08
CA ASP A 246 -1.67 11.89 -5.51
C ASP A 246 -1.85 13.40 -5.81
N GLY A 247 -1.98 14.22 -4.78
CA GLY A 247 -2.24 15.67 -4.92
C GLY A 247 -3.68 16.02 -5.31
N ASN A 248 -4.57 15.03 -5.39
CA ASN A 248 -6.01 15.19 -5.66
C ASN A 248 -6.84 14.88 -4.41
N HIS A 249 -6.65 13.70 -3.80
CA HIS A 249 -7.29 13.31 -2.55
C HIS A 249 -6.84 14.22 -1.40
N VAL A 250 -5.57 14.56 -1.38
CA VAL A 250 -4.98 15.49 -0.42
C VAL A 250 -4.23 16.59 -1.18
N ASP A 251 -4.62 17.86 -0.97
CA ASP A 251 -3.95 18.99 -1.60
C ASP A 251 -2.44 19.03 -1.28
N ARG A 252 -1.61 19.42 -2.25
CA ARG A 252 -0.16 19.44 -2.12
C ARG A 252 0.36 20.25 -0.92
N ASN A 253 -0.35 21.31 -0.52
CA ASN A 253 0.02 22.08 0.67
C ASN A 253 -0.33 21.32 1.96
N VAL A 254 -1.41 20.55 1.95
CA VAL A 254 -1.78 19.67 3.07
C VAL A 254 -0.80 18.49 3.15
N LEU A 255 -0.37 17.92 2.02
CA LEU A 255 0.72 16.92 1.99
C LEU A 255 2.00 17.48 2.64
N LYS A 256 2.38 18.74 2.33
CA LYS A 256 3.51 19.40 3.03
C LYS A 256 3.30 19.53 4.52
N LEU A 257 2.07 19.82 4.97
CA LEU A 257 1.76 19.85 6.40
C LEU A 257 1.96 18.49 7.04
N VAL A 258 1.49 17.43 6.39
CA VAL A 258 1.64 16.03 6.85
C VAL A 258 3.11 15.65 6.98
N ILE A 259 3.89 15.75 5.89
CA ILE A 259 5.30 15.32 5.87
C ILE A 259 6.21 16.11 6.81
N ASN A 260 5.80 17.33 7.20
CA ASN A 260 6.56 18.17 8.13
C ASN A 260 6.17 17.98 9.61
N ASN A 261 5.04 17.35 9.90
CA ASN A 261 4.51 17.30 11.27
C ASN A 261 4.11 15.90 11.73
N ILE A 262 3.89 14.94 10.85
CA ILE A 262 3.73 13.53 11.20
C ILE A 262 5.10 12.87 11.13
N ASP A 263 5.39 12.04 12.14
CA ASP A 263 6.64 11.27 12.20
C ASP A 263 6.79 10.41 10.93
N LYS A 264 7.93 10.54 10.27
CA LYS A 264 8.18 9.84 9.01
C LYS A 264 8.06 8.32 9.11
N ASP A 265 8.28 7.74 10.29
CA ASP A 265 8.10 6.31 10.55
C ASP A 265 6.62 5.89 10.72
N LYS A 266 5.68 6.83 10.62
CA LYS A 266 4.22 6.59 10.78
C LYS A 266 3.41 6.77 9.51
N ILE A 267 4.01 7.20 8.41
CA ILE A 267 3.33 7.42 7.13
C ILE A 267 3.49 6.16 6.26
N ILE A 268 2.40 5.64 5.73
CA ILE A 268 2.35 4.56 4.74
C ILE A 268 1.63 5.09 3.50
N LEU A 269 2.28 5.08 2.33
CA LEU A 269 1.61 5.38 1.07
C LEU A 269 0.71 4.21 0.68
N VAL A 270 -0.50 4.55 0.28
CA VAL A 270 -1.48 3.61 -0.26
C VAL A 270 -2.13 4.21 -1.49
N THR A 271 -2.43 3.40 -2.48
CA THR A 271 -3.06 3.93 -3.68
C THR A 271 -4.56 4.10 -3.52
N ASP A 272 -5.22 3.24 -2.76
CA ASP A 272 -6.68 3.09 -2.83
C ASP A 272 -7.13 3.03 -4.30
N SER A 273 -6.35 2.30 -5.14
CA SER A 273 -6.58 2.31 -6.58
C SER A 273 -7.81 1.51 -6.95
N SER A 274 -8.61 2.08 -7.84
CA SER A 274 -9.79 1.45 -8.41
C SER A 274 -9.45 0.62 -9.66
N THR A 275 -10.43 -0.15 -10.13
CA THR A 275 -10.35 -0.89 -11.40
C THR A 275 -10.21 0.02 -12.64
N ALA A 276 -10.35 1.36 -12.48
CA ALA A 276 -10.16 2.33 -13.56
C ALA A 276 -8.69 2.75 -13.74
N ARG A 277 -7.78 2.34 -12.87
CA ARG A 277 -6.33 2.57 -13.06
C ARG A 277 -5.87 1.93 -14.37
N ASN A 278 -4.95 2.58 -15.07
CA ASN A 278 -4.43 2.25 -16.40
C ASN A 278 -5.44 2.36 -17.56
N LEU A 279 -6.70 2.71 -17.33
CA LEU A 279 -7.67 2.91 -18.40
C LEU A 279 -7.55 4.31 -19.01
N GLU A 280 -8.05 4.47 -20.23
CA GLU A 280 -8.20 5.76 -20.90
C GLU A 280 -9.20 6.68 -20.17
N ASP A 281 -9.15 7.98 -20.45
CA ASP A 281 -10.19 8.91 -19.97
C ASP A 281 -11.55 8.49 -20.49
N GLY A 282 -12.57 8.51 -19.62
CA GLY A 282 -13.92 8.03 -20.01
C GLY A 282 -14.85 7.82 -18.83
N GLU A 283 -16.02 7.26 -19.15
CA GLU A 283 -17.04 6.89 -18.18
C GLU A 283 -16.92 5.41 -17.81
N TYR A 284 -16.97 5.14 -16.51
CA TYR A 284 -16.83 3.80 -15.94
C TYR A 284 -17.83 3.60 -14.82
N GLU A 285 -17.91 2.38 -14.31
CA GLU A 285 -18.67 2.04 -13.11
C GLU A 285 -17.73 1.52 -12.05
N PHE A 286 -17.92 1.98 -10.81
CA PHE A 286 -17.19 1.51 -9.63
C PHE A 286 -18.12 1.49 -8.43
N MET A 287 -18.19 0.39 -7.69
CA MET A 287 -19.12 0.18 -6.57
C MET A 287 -20.56 0.61 -6.94
N SER A 288 -21.04 0.12 -8.09
CA SER A 288 -22.39 0.40 -8.63
C SER A 288 -22.70 1.90 -8.89
N LYS A 289 -21.67 2.77 -8.88
CA LYS A 289 -21.80 4.19 -9.22
C LYS A 289 -21.13 4.52 -10.56
N LYS A 290 -21.77 5.43 -11.32
CA LYS A 290 -21.15 5.98 -12.53
C LYS A 290 -20.08 7.00 -12.15
N CYS A 291 -18.89 6.82 -12.73
CA CYS A 291 -17.71 7.62 -12.45
C CYS A 291 -17.07 8.10 -13.75
N THR A 292 -16.49 9.29 -13.74
CA THR A 292 -15.70 9.84 -14.83
C THR A 292 -14.23 9.80 -14.48
N LYS A 293 -13.41 9.12 -15.30
CA LYS A 293 -11.94 9.21 -15.25
C LYS A 293 -11.49 10.32 -16.16
N LYS A 294 -10.66 11.23 -15.62
CA LYS A 294 -9.99 12.29 -16.38
C LYS A 294 -8.60 12.56 -15.83
N GLY A 295 -7.57 12.16 -16.57
CA GLY A 295 -6.19 12.19 -16.10
C GLY A 295 -6.02 11.36 -14.84
N THR A 296 -5.53 11.98 -13.77
CA THR A 296 -5.33 11.32 -12.45
C THR A 296 -6.55 11.41 -11.53
N LYS A 297 -7.71 11.89 -12.02
CA LYS A 297 -8.94 12.00 -11.24
C LYS A 297 -9.94 10.95 -11.65
N PHE A 298 -10.54 10.31 -10.67
CA PHE A 298 -11.66 9.40 -10.87
C PHE A 298 -12.78 9.79 -9.90
N ILE A 299 -13.88 10.31 -10.42
CA ILE A 299 -14.90 11.03 -9.64
C ILE A 299 -16.29 10.53 -10.03
N THR A 300 -17.13 10.27 -9.05
CA THR A 300 -18.56 9.97 -9.23
C THR A 300 -19.30 11.18 -9.76
N HIS A 301 -20.47 10.97 -10.38
CA HIS A 301 -21.28 12.08 -10.91
C HIS A 301 -21.81 13.03 -9.80
N ASP A 302 -21.85 12.60 -8.54
CA ASP A 302 -22.18 13.41 -7.36
C ASP A 302 -20.96 14.08 -6.71
N GLY A 303 -19.76 13.93 -7.31
CA GLY A 303 -18.57 14.71 -7.00
C GLY A 303 -17.61 14.09 -5.97
N HIS A 304 -17.79 12.84 -5.57
CA HIS A 304 -16.88 12.13 -4.67
C HIS A 304 -15.75 11.44 -5.44
N TYR A 305 -14.56 11.39 -4.88
CA TYR A 305 -13.48 10.54 -5.40
C TYR A 305 -13.88 9.07 -5.23
N ALA A 306 -13.64 8.26 -6.26
CA ALA A 306 -14.00 6.85 -6.32
C ALA A 306 -12.73 5.97 -6.28
N GLY A 307 -11.98 6.08 -5.20
CA GLY A 307 -10.61 5.62 -5.12
C GLY A 307 -9.69 6.40 -6.06
N SER A 308 -8.45 5.96 -6.19
CA SER A 308 -7.48 6.60 -7.08
C SER A 308 -7.31 5.84 -8.40
N VAL A 309 -6.51 6.44 -9.30
CA VAL A 309 -6.07 5.83 -10.57
C VAL A 309 -4.56 6.00 -10.75
N VAL A 310 -3.83 6.12 -9.64
CA VAL A 310 -2.38 6.33 -9.60
C VAL A 310 -1.65 5.13 -9.01
N SER A 311 -0.34 5.07 -9.22
CA SER A 311 0.56 4.10 -8.58
C SER A 311 1.25 4.72 -7.37
N ILE A 312 1.84 3.88 -6.49
CA ILE A 312 2.76 4.33 -5.44
C ILE A 312 3.89 5.18 -6.04
N ASN A 313 4.39 4.81 -7.23
CA ASN A 313 5.44 5.57 -7.91
C ASN A 313 4.99 6.98 -8.32
N ASP A 314 3.72 7.15 -8.75
CA ASP A 314 3.17 8.45 -9.07
C ASP A 314 3.06 9.34 -7.83
N GLU A 315 2.64 8.78 -6.70
CA GLU A 315 2.62 9.46 -5.40
C GLU A 315 4.02 9.88 -4.94
N MET A 316 5.01 9.00 -5.11
CA MET A 316 6.41 9.32 -4.83
C MET A 316 6.91 10.50 -5.67
N LYS A 317 6.52 10.59 -6.95
CA LYS A 317 6.84 11.75 -7.81
C LYS A 317 6.24 13.04 -7.26
N VAL A 318 4.96 13.01 -6.84
CA VAL A 318 4.31 14.17 -6.20
C VAL A 318 5.08 14.60 -4.94
N LEU A 319 5.42 13.65 -4.08
CA LEU A 319 6.17 13.93 -2.85
C LEU A 319 7.60 14.42 -3.14
N ARG A 320 8.25 13.89 -4.18
CA ARG A 320 9.58 14.34 -4.62
C ARG A 320 9.56 15.79 -5.06
N GLU A 321 8.55 16.23 -5.82
CA GLU A 321 8.33 17.63 -6.19
C GLU A 321 8.12 18.53 -4.97
N LEU A 322 7.58 18.00 -3.87
CA LEU A 322 7.44 18.69 -2.59
C LEU A 322 8.74 18.73 -1.76
N GLY A 323 9.83 18.11 -2.25
CA GLY A 323 11.14 18.12 -1.62
C GLY A 323 11.44 16.96 -0.68
N VAL A 324 10.62 15.91 -0.68
CA VAL A 324 10.86 14.70 0.11
C VAL A 324 12.12 13.98 -0.39
N LYS A 325 12.98 13.52 0.53
CA LYS A 325 14.21 12.80 0.21
C LYS A 325 13.91 11.37 -0.22
N TYR A 326 14.79 10.77 -1.02
CA TYR A 326 14.67 9.36 -1.41
C TYR A 326 14.60 8.41 -0.22
N THR A 327 15.37 8.67 0.84
CA THR A 327 15.34 7.87 2.08
C THR A 327 13.99 7.93 2.79
N ASP A 328 13.30 9.06 2.77
CA ASP A 328 11.97 9.20 3.34
C ASP A 328 10.90 8.60 2.41
N LEU A 329 11.06 8.72 1.07
CA LEU A 329 10.21 8.03 0.10
C LEU A 329 10.26 6.51 0.28
N LEU A 330 11.46 5.93 0.54
CA LEU A 330 11.62 4.52 0.86
C LEU A 330 10.82 4.13 2.11
N LEU A 331 10.85 4.96 3.16
CA LEU A 331 10.04 4.70 4.36
C LEU A 331 8.56 4.61 4.00
N TYR A 332 8.05 5.61 3.31
CA TYR A 332 6.61 5.76 3.03
C TYR A 332 6.08 4.69 2.07
N SER A 333 6.84 4.38 1.01
CA SER A 333 6.41 3.44 -0.04
C SER A 333 6.69 1.96 0.26
N SER A 334 7.54 1.67 1.25
CA SER A 334 8.03 0.33 1.46
C SER A 334 8.21 -0.02 2.96
N LEU A 335 9.24 0.50 3.61
CA LEU A 335 9.71 -0.03 4.89
C LEU A 335 8.69 0.12 6.02
N ASN A 336 7.92 1.21 6.07
CA ASN A 336 6.92 1.42 7.11
C ASN A 336 5.79 0.38 7.02
N ALA A 337 5.32 0.07 5.81
CA ALA A 337 4.34 -0.99 5.60
C ALA A 337 4.89 -2.36 6.02
N PHE A 338 6.10 -2.71 5.60
CA PHE A 338 6.72 -3.98 6.02
C PHE A 338 6.93 -4.07 7.54
N ARG A 339 7.31 -2.97 8.21
CA ARG A 339 7.38 -2.90 9.69
C ARG A 339 6.02 -3.06 10.33
N PHE A 340 5.01 -2.40 9.78
CA PHE A 340 3.64 -2.45 10.29
C PHE A 340 3.10 -3.89 10.34
N TYR A 341 3.43 -4.71 9.34
CA TYR A 341 3.02 -6.12 9.28
C TYR A 341 4.08 -7.11 9.82
N GLY A 342 5.19 -6.63 10.39
CA GLY A 342 6.25 -7.50 10.93
C GLY A 342 7.05 -8.27 9.89
N LEU A 343 7.07 -7.81 8.64
CA LEU A 343 7.75 -8.42 7.49
C LEU A 343 9.12 -7.79 7.19
N ASP A 344 9.50 -6.75 7.91
CA ASP A 344 10.72 -5.96 7.69
C ASP A 344 12.03 -6.73 7.86
N LYS A 345 12.00 -7.91 8.49
CA LYS A 345 13.16 -8.82 8.53
C LYS A 345 13.53 -9.39 7.17
N GLN A 346 12.57 -9.44 6.24
CA GLN A 346 12.73 -10.07 4.93
C GLN A 346 12.66 -9.07 3.77
N PHE A 347 12.02 -7.91 3.96
CA PHE A 347 11.70 -6.92 2.91
C PHE A 347 12.01 -5.48 3.36
N GLY A 348 11.80 -4.53 2.46
CA GLY A 348 11.74 -3.10 2.75
C GLY A 348 13.10 -2.39 2.90
N THR A 349 14.23 -3.09 2.81
CA THR A 349 15.57 -2.49 2.79
C THR A 349 16.50 -3.26 1.86
N LEU A 350 17.56 -2.60 1.37
CA LEU A 350 18.61 -3.25 0.57
C LEU A 350 19.69 -3.81 1.48
N GLU A 351 19.42 -4.91 2.16
CA GLU A 351 20.34 -5.53 3.09
C GLU A 351 20.58 -7.00 2.74
N LYS A 352 21.80 -7.48 3.01
CA LYS A 352 22.19 -8.86 2.80
C LYS A 352 21.24 -9.84 3.48
N GLY A 353 20.81 -10.84 2.74
CA GLY A 353 19.90 -11.90 3.19
C GLY A 353 18.41 -11.59 2.97
N LYS A 354 18.03 -10.34 2.71
CA LYS A 354 16.65 -9.97 2.35
C LYS A 354 16.31 -10.39 0.91
N TYR A 355 15.03 -10.45 0.60
CA TYR A 355 14.59 -10.71 -0.76
C TYR A 355 15.03 -9.58 -1.71
N ALA A 356 15.40 -9.96 -2.91
CA ALA A 356 15.77 -9.04 -3.97
C ALA A 356 14.52 -8.60 -4.74
N ASP A 357 13.66 -7.85 -4.05
CA ASP A 357 12.54 -7.11 -4.60
C ASP A 357 13.01 -5.66 -4.75
N LEU A 358 13.31 -5.24 -6.00
CA LEU A 358 14.03 -4.01 -6.29
C LEU A 358 13.34 -3.23 -7.40
N VAL A 359 13.34 -1.92 -7.28
CA VAL A 359 12.94 -1.00 -8.35
C VAL A 359 14.13 -0.15 -8.73
N ILE A 360 14.46 -0.14 -10.02
CA ILE A 360 15.53 0.67 -10.61
C ILE A 360 14.88 1.82 -11.37
N MET A 361 15.27 3.05 -11.05
CA MET A 361 14.67 4.28 -11.57
C MET A 361 15.74 5.29 -11.99
N ASP A 362 15.35 6.26 -12.82
CA ASP A 362 16.14 7.47 -13.00
C ASP A 362 15.89 8.48 -11.86
N ASP A 363 16.59 9.63 -11.90
CA ASP A 363 16.47 10.69 -10.88
C ASP A 363 15.08 11.36 -10.83
N GLU A 364 14.27 11.16 -11.87
CA GLU A 364 12.88 11.64 -11.99
C GLU A 364 11.87 10.58 -11.54
N LEU A 365 12.37 9.46 -10.97
CA LEU A 365 11.59 8.30 -10.53
C LEU A 365 10.86 7.59 -11.68
N ASN A 366 11.34 7.67 -12.93
CA ASN A 366 10.81 6.82 -13.99
C ASN A 366 11.43 5.43 -13.86
N ILE A 367 10.57 4.43 -13.71
CA ILE A 367 10.98 3.04 -13.57
C ILE A 367 11.67 2.57 -14.87
N LYS A 368 12.80 1.89 -14.75
CA LYS A 368 13.61 1.33 -15.83
C LYS A 368 13.61 -0.19 -15.80
N ASP A 369 13.80 -0.76 -14.62
CA ASP A 369 13.88 -2.20 -14.41
C ASP A 369 13.32 -2.57 -13.04
N ILE A 370 12.80 -3.79 -12.92
CA ILE A 370 12.24 -4.32 -11.68
C ILE A 370 12.75 -5.75 -11.46
N TYR A 371 13.06 -6.07 -10.22
CA TYR A 371 13.31 -7.42 -9.77
C TYR A 371 12.30 -7.82 -8.71
N VAL A 372 11.67 -8.96 -8.90
CA VAL A 372 10.83 -9.59 -7.89
C VAL A 372 11.36 -10.97 -7.58
N ARG A 373 11.70 -11.24 -6.32
CA ARG A 373 12.39 -12.48 -5.90
C ARG A 373 13.64 -12.74 -6.72
N GLY A 374 14.41 -11.69 -7.02
CA GLY A 374 15.60 -11.75 -7.84
C GLY A 374 15.37 -12.07 -9.32
N ASN A 375 14.12 -12.22 -9.76
CA ASN A 375 13.78 -12.41 -11.17
C ASN A 375 13.53 -11.05 -11.82
N PHE A 376 14.18 -10.84 -12.95
CA PHE A 376 14.01 -9.63 -13.75
C PHE A 376 12.64 -9.60 -14.43
N ILE A 377 11.95 -8.46 -14.33
CA ILE A 377 10.69 -8.17 -15.02
C ILE A 377 10.94 -7.03 -15.99
N HIS A 378 10.70 -7.26 -17.27
CA HIS A 378 10.83 -6.22 -18.28
C HIS A 378 9.69 -5.24 -18.19
N VAL A 379 10.00 -3.95 -18.05
CA VAL A 379 9.07 -2.82 -18.09
C VAL A 379 8.86 -2.34 -19.53
#